data_664f5bba1b8fc98ebd1d3d2133128924
#
_entry.id   664f5bba1b8fc98ebd1d3d2133128924
#
_cell.length_a   1.000
_cell.length_b   1.000
_cell.length_c   1.000
_cell.angle_alpha   90.00
_cell.angle_beta   90.00
_cell.angle_gamma   90.00
#
_symmetry.space_group_name_H-M   'P 1'
#
loop_
_entity.id
_entity.type
_entity.pdbx_description
1 polymer ?
#
loop_
_entity_poly.entity_id
_entity_poly.type
_entity_poly.pdbx_seq_one_letter_code
_entity_poly.pdbx_strand_id
1 'polypeptide(L)'
;GIAQKTQKPVALICTSGTAVLNYMPAVAEAYYQQIPLLVITADRPEAWIDQEDSQTIRQRDVMRNIVKASFQLPKDESEESLWHANRIANNALSVAQKGRKGPVHIHVPLAEPLYKLADDEGAYTRRTISVPAIQGDCPSEVLSIFEKSRKVMILGGFSLPCDKLQQNLETICQYKNGIIVVAEQLSNVRPGRKIINCAERLFSSITEDEAELFKPELLITFGGSLVSKSAKLFFRKHKPDFHFNVNFSDVLADT
;
A
#
# COMPACT_ATOMS: atom_id res chain seq x y z
N GLY A 1 13.06 2.51 4.36
CA GLY A 1 14.10 1.46 4.39
C GLY A 1 13.66 0.22 5.14
N ILE A 2 13.67 0.19 6.49
CA ILE A 2 13.43 -1.04 7.29
C ILE A 2 12.06 -1.66 6.99
N ALA A 3 10.97 -0.91 7.09
CA ALA A 3 9.63 -1.43 6.81
C ALA A 3 9.48 -1.95 5.37
N GLN A 4 10.08 -1.26 4.41
CA GLN A 4 10.10 -1.68 3.01
C GLN A 4 10.86 -3.01 2.82
N LYS A 5 12.04 -3.15 3.45
CA LYS A 5 12.86 -4.36 3.36
C LYS A 5 12.23 -5.55 4.07
N THR A 6 11.69 -5.34 5.26
CA THR A 6 11.16 -6.42 6.11
C THR A 6 9.69 -6.73 5.84
N GLN A 7 8.96 -5.82 5.20
CA GLN A 7 7.51 -5.86 5.01
C GLN A 7 6.71 -5.95 6.32
N LYS A 8 7.36 -5.59 7.44
CA LYS A 8 6.77 -5.51 8.78
C LYS A 8 6.52 -4.05 9.15
N PRO A 9 5.51 -3.75 9.96
CA PRO A 9 5.29 -2.40 10.47
C PRO A 9 6.50 -1.89 11.25
N VAL A 10 6.85 -0.63 11.01
CA VAL A 10 7.88 0.10 11.77
C VAL A 10 7.24 1.31 12.39
N ALA A 11 7.48 1.54 13.68
CA ALA A 11 7.03 2.73 14.37
C ALA A 11 8.03 3.89 14.16
N LEU A 12 7.49 5.06 13.84
CA LEU A 12 8.18 6.34 13.84
C LEU A 12 7.56 7.18 14.94
N ILE A 13 8.37 7.72 15.82
CA ILE A 13 7.91 8.51 16.96
C ILE A 13 8.54 9.89 16.89
N CYS A 14 7.76 10.94 17.10
CA CYS A 14 8.27 12.29 17.24
C CYS A 14 7.52 13.10 18.29
N THR A 15 8.15 14.19 18.72
CA THR A 15 7.54 15.21 19.56
C THR A 15 6.47 16.02 18.82
N SER A 16 5.76 16.88 19.53
CA SER A 16 4.74 17.78 18.99
C SER A 16 5.31 18.90 18.10
N GLY A 17 4.43 19.64 17.47
CA GLY A 17 4.75 20.78 16.64
C GLY A 17 5.23 20.42 15.25
N THR A 18 6.12 21.21 14.67
CA THR A 18 6.59 21.02 13.28
C THR A 18 7.38 19.72 13.04
N ALA A 19 7.80 19.03 14.12
CA ALA A 19 8.47 17.73 13.99
C ALA A 19 7.67 16.72 13.16
N VAL A 20 6.34 16.70 13.33
CA VAL A 20 5.45 15.81 12.57
C VAL A 20 5.48 16.08 11.07
N LEU A 21 5.65 17.36 10.67
CA LEU A 21 5.66 17.75 9.27
C LEU A 21 6.91 17.24 8.52
N ASN A 22 8.02 17.03 9.24
CA ASN A 22 9.24 16.46 8.65
C ASN A 22 9.06 15.01 8.16
N TYR A 23 8.06 14.30 8.67
CA TYR A 23 7.75 12.94 8.21
C TYR A 23 6.87 12.89 6.96
N MET A 24 6.20 14.00 6.62
CA MET A 24 5.19 14.04 5.55
C MET A 24 5.68 13.48 4.21
N PRO A 25 6.86 13.85 3.68
CA PRO A 25 7.33 13.32 2.41
C PRO A 25 7.55 11.79 2.45
N ALA A 26 8.16 11.29 3.53
CA ALA A 26 8.42 9.86 3.69
C ALA A 26 7.14 9.05 3.92
N VAL A 27 6.16 9.61 4.63
CA VAL A 27 4.85 8.99 4.87
C VAL A 27 4.04 8.96 3.58
N ALA A 28 4.07 10.03 2.79
CA ALA A 28 3.42 10.06 1.47
C ALA A 28 4.01 8.97 0.55
N GLU A 29 5.33 8.87 0.48
CA GLU A 29 5.99 7.82 -0.30
C GLU A 29 5.61 6.41 0.20
N ALA A 30 5.59 6.20 1.52
CA ALA A 30 5.16 4.94 2.11
C ALA A 30 3.70 4.59 1.78
N TYR A 31 2.82 5.58 1.71
CA TYR A 31 1.41 5.37 1.34
C TYR A 31 1.28 4.86 -0.09
N TYR A 32 1.95 5.49 -1.05
CA TYR A 32 1.89 5.09 -2.46
C TYR A 32 2.65 3.79 -2.74
N GLN A 33 3.73 3.51 -2.01
CA GLN A 33 4.47 2.25 -2.09
C GLN A 33 3.88 1.11 -1.25
N GLN A 34 2.77 1.34 -0.55
CA GLN A 34 2.10 0.33 0.28
C GLN A 34 3.01 -0.23 1.40
N ILE A 35 3.81 0.65 2.02
CA ILE A 35 4.74 0.31 3.08
C ILE A 35 4.07 0.51 4.44
N PRO A 36 3.98 -0.50 5.31
CA PRO A 36 3.33 -0.37 6.60
C PRO A 36 4.19 0.46 7.57
N LEU A 37 3.65 1.57 8.03
CA LEU A 37 4.25 2.41 9.07
C LEU A 37 3.22 2.72 10.16
N LEU A 38 3.69 2.83 11.39
CA LEU A 38 2.97 3.41 12.52
C LEU A 38 3.61 4.77 12.83
N VAL A 39 2.97 5.85 12.45
CA VAL A 39 3.45 7.20 12.73
C VAL A 39 2.82 7.66 14.04
N ILE A 40 3.60 7.66 15.12
CA ILE A 40 3.16 7.98 16.47
C ILE A 40 3.67 9.38 16.80
N THR A 41 2.77 10.33 16.99
CA THR A 41 3.15 11.73 17.22
C THR A 41 2.59 12.21 18.54
N ALA A 42 3.48 12.67 19.43
CA ALA A 42 3.05 13.39 20.62
C ALA A 42 2.40 14.72 20.23
N ASP A 43 1.46 15.18 21.02
CA ASP A 43 0.87 16.51 20.88
C ASP A 43 0.52 17.10 22.24
N ARG A 44 0.28 18.39 22.26
CA ARG A 44 -0.29 19.08 23.42
C ARG A 44 -1.77 18.74 23.57
N PRO A 45 -2.34 18.86 24.76
CA PRO A 45 -3.79 18.78 24.94
C PRO A 45 -4.51 19.82 24.09
N GLU A 46 -5.68 19.49 23.57
CA GLU A 46 -6.45 20.33 22.64
C GLU A 46 -6.71 21.75 23.16
N ALA A 47 -6.83 21.93 24.48
CA ALA A 47 -7.02 23.23 25.11
C ALA A 47 -5.85 24.20 24.96
N TRP A 48 -4.65 23.70 24.64
CA TRP A 48 -3.44 24.51 24.46
C TRP A 48 -3.15 24.84 23.00
N ILE A 49 -3.89 24.26 22.06
CA ILE A 49 -3.72 24.51 20.63
C ILE A 49 -4.22 25.94 20.33
N ASP A 50 -3.42 26.68 19.56
CA ASP A 50 -3.68 28.09 19.20
C ASP A 50 -3.69 29.07 20.42
N GLN A 51 -3.02 28.69 21.51
CA GLN A 51 -2.87 29.54 22.71
C GLN A 51 -1.46 30.11 22.85
N GLU A 52 -0.73 30.29 21.76
CA GLU A 52 0.65 30.80 21.72
C GLU A 52 1.67 29.94 22.49
N ASP A 53 1.31 28.67 22.80
CA ASP A 53 2.21 27.72 23.44
C ASP A 53 3.27 27.22 22.45
N SER A 54 4.49 26.98 22.93
CA SER A 54 5.60 26.53 22.12
C SER A 54 5.40 25.10 21.64
N GLN A 55 5.94 24.77 20.47
CA GLN A 55 5.84 23.46 19.83
C GLN A 55 4.39 22.97 19.62
N THR A 56 3.49 23.90 19.34
CA THR A 56 2.07 23.62 19.13
C THR A 56 1.66 24.00 17.72
N ILE A 57 0.99 23.08 17.04
CA ILE A 57 0.35 23.29 15.73
C ILE A 57 -0.99 22.56 15.72
N ARG A 58 -1.85 22.83 14.75
CA ARG A 58 -3.05 22.01 14.49
C ARG A 58 -2.66 20.67 13.91
N GLN A 59 -2.24 19.72 14.77
CA GLN A 59 -1.60 18.47 14.39
C GLN A 59 -2.60 17.36 14.12
N ARG A 60 -3.79 17.41 14.70
CA ARG A 60 -4.84 16.42 14.47
C ARG A 60 -5.16 16.30 12.99
N ASP A 61 -5.20 15.09 12.48
CA ASP A 61 -5.50 14.77 11.07
C ASP A 61 -4.57 15.39 10.02
N VAL A 62 -3.43 15.95 10.44
CA VAL A 62 -2.46 16.62 9.54
C VAL A 62 -1.99 15.70 8.40
N MET A 63 -1.98 14.38 8.62
CA MET A 63 -1.58 13.38 7.63
C MET A 63 -2.75 12.68 6.94
N ARG A 64 -3.99 13.13 7.11
CA ARG A 64 -5.22 12.44 6.69
C ARG A 64 -5.18 11.94 5.24
N ASN A 65 -4.58 12.69 4.33
CA ASN A 65 -4.58 12.37 2.89
C ASN A 65 -3.49 11.37 2.48
N ILE A 66 -2.57 11.04 3.38
CA ILE A 66 -1.39 10.21 3.11
C ILE A 66 -1.22 9.06 4.11
N VAL A 67 -2.28 8.75 4.86
CA VAL A 67 -2.35 7.60 5.76
C VAL A 67 -3.64 6.81 5.50
N LYS A 68 -3.66 5.54 5.85
CA LYS A 68 -4.85 4.69 5.73
C LYS A 68 -5.91 5.03 6.77
N ALA A 69 -5.47 5.41 7.95
CA ALA A 69 -6.33 5.84 9.05
C ALA A 69 -5.54 6.72 10.03
N SER A 70 -6.27 7.57 10.76
CA SER A 70 -5.77 8.33 11.89
C SER A 70 -6.50 7.88 13.15
N PHE A 71 -5.76 7.66 14.21
CA PHE A 71 -6.24 7.28 15.53
C PHE A 71 -5.76 8.29 16.56
N GLN A 72 -6.52 8.48 17.62
CA GLN A 72 -6.12 9.29 18.76
C GLN A 72 -6.18 8.44 20.02
N LEU A 73 -5.11 8.44 20.80
CA LEU A 73 -5.10 7.80 22.11
C LEU A 73 -5.90 8.62 23.13
N PRO A 74 -6.52 7.98 24.12
CA PRO A 74 -7.13 8.67 25.25
C PRO A 74 -6.09 9.45 26.05
N LYS A 75 -6.53 10.50 26.78
CA LYS A 75 -5.67 11.40 27.53
C LYS A 75 -5.36 10.93 28.96
N ASP A 76 -6.24 10.09 29.52
CA ASP A 76 -6.18 9.63 30.90
C ASP A 76 -5.75 8.17 30.99
N GLU A 77 -5.34 7.76 32.21
CA GLU A 77 -4.84 6.43 32.52
C GLU A 77 -5.88 5.54 33.23
N SER A 78 -7.17 5.86 33.10
CA SER A 78 -8.22 4.99 33.62
C SER A 78 -8.18 3.60 32.99
N GLU A 79 -8.70 2.58 33.65
CA GLU A 79 -8.74 1.22 33.10
C GLU A 79 -9.49 1.16 31.77
N GLU A 80 -10.54 1.93 31.60
CA GLU A 80 -11.28 2.05 30.36
C GLU A 80 -10.43 2.67 29.25
N SER A 81 -9.72 3.75 29.56
CA SER A 81 -8.80 4.41 28.63
C SER A 81 -7.64 3.52 28.22
N LEU A 82 -7.06 2.78 29.15
CA LEU A 82 -6.01 1.81 28.85
C LEU A 82 -6.52 0.65 27.99
N TRP A 83 -7.73 0.14 28.26
CA TRP A 83 -8.39 -0.85 27.41
C TRP A 83 -8.63 -0.30 25.99
N HIS A 84 -9.13 0.93 25.90
CA HIS A 84 -9.36 1.61 24.61
C HIS A 84 -8.05 1.83 23.86
N ALA A 85 -6.98 2.31 24.51
CA ALA A 85 -5.65 2.46 23.92
C ALA A 85 -5.12 1.16 23.34
N ASN A 86 -5.26 0.03 24.06
CA ASN A 86 -4.90 -1.28 23.56
C ASN A 86 -5.69 -1.67 22.30
N ARG A 87 -6.98 -1.40 22.26
CA ARG A 87 -7.82 -1.64 21.08
C ARG A 87 -7.39 -0.78 19.90
N ILE A 88 -7.09 0.50 20.12
CA ILE A 88 -6.57 1.41 19.11
C ILE A 88 -5.24 0.89 18.55
N ALA A 89 -4.30 0.48 19.40
CA ALA A 89 -3.00 -0.04 18.96
C ALA A 89 -3.15 -1.29 18.08
N ASN A 90 -4.00 -2.24 18.48
CA ASN A 90 -4.28 -3.43 17.68
C ASN A 90 -4.97 -3.10 16.35
N ASN A 91 -5.92 -2.15 16.36
CA ASN A 91 -6.60 -1.71 15.14
C ASN A 91 -5.61 -1.01 14.19
N ALA A 92 -4.77 -0.12 14.69
CA ALA A 92 -3.74 0.55 13.91
C ALA A 92 -2.79 -0.45 13.24
N LEU A 93 -2.29 -1.44 14.00
CA LEU A 93 -1.46 -2.51 13.48
C LEU A 93 -2.18 -3.35 12.40
N SER A 94 -3.44 -3.68 12.63
CA SER A 94 -4.26 -4.42 11.67
C SER A 94 -4.46 -3.63 10.38
N VAL A 95 -4.87 -2.36 10.50
CA VAL A 95 -5.10 -1.48 9.34
C VAL A 95 -3.83 -1.25 8.53
N ALA A 96 -2.68 -1.06 9.20
CA ALA A 96 -1.39 -0.89 8.51
C ALA A 96 -1.01 -2.09 7.64
N GLN A 97 -1.45 -3.30 8.01
CA GLN A 97 -1.05 -4.56 7.38
C GLN A 97 -2.12 -5.22 6.51
N LYS A 98 -3.41 -4.90 6.73
CA LYS A 98 -4.54 -5.56 6.07
C LYS A 98 -4.79 -4.99 4.68
N GLY A 99 -5.05 -5.87 3.72
CA GLY A 99 -5.31 -5.48 2.34
C GLY A 99 -4.10 -4.74 1.74
N ARG A 100 -4.35 -3.58 1.14
CA ARG A 100 -3.29 -2.65 0.74
C ARG A 100 -2.57 -2.16 2.00
N LYS A 101 -1.32 -2.60 2.20
CA LYS A 101 -0.49 -2.12 3.31
C LYS A 101 -0.27 -0.61 3.19
N GLY A 102 0.03 0.05 4.30
CA GLY A 102 0.33 1.48 4.27
C GLY A 102 0.47 2.09 5.65
N PRO A 103 0.84 3.37 5.72
CA PRO A 103 1.01 4.08 6.97
C PRO A 103 -0.32 4.35 7.68
N VAL A 104 -0.27 4.35 9.00
CA VAL A 104 -1.33 4.85 9.88
C VAL A 104 -0.75 5.87 10.85
N HIS A 105 -1.55 6.84 11.23
CA HIS A 105 -1.18 7.88 12.18
C HIS A 105 -1.83 7.62 13.53
N ILE A 106 -1.04 7.67 14.60
CA ILE A 106 -1.50 7.59 15.99
C ILE A 106 -1.12 8.90 16.68
N HIS A 107 -2.10 9.71 16.95
CA HIS A 107 -1.98 10.98 17.64
C HIS A 107 -2.07 10.76 19.15
N VAL A 108 -1.09 11.27 19.90
CA VAL A 108 -0.94 11.03 21.33
C VAL A 108 -0.94 12.36 22.09
N PRO A 109 -2.09 12.85 22.57
CA PRO A 109 -2.15 14.05 23.40
C PRO A 109 -1.58 13.75 24.78
N LEU A 110 -0.53 14.48 25.17
CA LEU A 110 0.15 14.33 26.45
C LEU A 110 0.01 15.61 27.28
N ALA A 111 -0.43 15.46 28.52
CA ALA A 111 -0.51 16.55 29.48
C ALA A 111 0.77 16.63 30.32
N GLU A 112 1.21 17.84 30.67
CA GLU A 112 2.29 18.04 31.65
C GLU A 112 1.81 17.73 33.08
N PRO A 113 2.72 17.32 33.99
CA PRO A 113 4.17 17.24 33.84
C PRO A 113 4.67 15.90 33.25
N LEU A 114 5.58 15.97 32.27
CA LEU A 114 6.19 14.80 31.60
C LEU A 114 7.54 14.38 32.21
N TYR A 115 7.91 14.96 33.35
CA TYR A 115 9.28 14.82 33.92
C TYR A 115 9.43 13.65 34.89
N LYS A 116 8.38 12.92 35.21
CA LYS A 116 8.48 11.71 36.01
C LYS A 116 8.89 10.55 35.10
N LEU A 117 10.11 10.05 35.29
CA LEU A 117 10.49 8.76 34.72
C LEU A 117 9.65 7.70 35.42
N ALA A 118 8.97 6.84 34.66
CA ALA A 118 8.38 5.64 35.23
C ALA A 118 9.50 4.74 35.77
N ASP A 119 9.32 4.19 36.94
CA ASP A 119 10.12 3.07 37.38
C ASP A 119 9.95 1.96 36.34
N ASP A 120 11.07 1.32 35.95
CA ASP A 120 11.15 0.39 34.82
C ASP A 120 10.46 -0.95 35.14
N GLU A 121 9.20 -0.88 35.49
CA GLU A 121 8.32 -2.05 35.60
C GLU A 121 7.78 -2.38 34.21
N GLY A 122 8.61 -2.93 33.38
CA GLY A 122 8.35 -3.61 32.12
C GLY A 122 7.09 -3.24 31.31
N ALA A 123 7.24 -3.10 30.01
CA ALA A 123 6.12 -2.86 29.11
C ALA A 123 5.05 -3.97 29.25
N TYR A 124 3.90 -3.63 29.78
CA TYR A 124 2.75 -4.53 29.81
C TYR A 124 2.22 -4.76 28.40
N THR A 125 2.50 -5.94 27.85
CA THR A 125 1.76 -6.38 26.66
C THR A 125 0.35 -6.75 27.12
N ARG A 126 -0.60 -5.86 26.91
CA ARG A 126 -2.00 -6.18 27.12
C ARG A 126 -2.42 -7.28 26.12
N ARG A 127 -3.53 -7.27 25.52
CA ARG A 127 -4.00 -8.31 24.63
C ARG A 127 -3.60 -8.01 23.18
N THR A 128 -2.92 -8.96 22.50
CA THR A 128 -2.74 -8.90 21.05
C THR A 128 -3.95 -9.51 20.34
N ILE A 129 -4.52 -8.76 19.40
CA ILE A 129 -5.65 -9.20 18.58
C ILE A 129 -5.16 -9.33 17.13
N SER A 130 -5.22 -10.55 16.59
CA SER A 130 -4.90 -10.80 15.18
C SER A 130 -6.16 -11.14 14.40
N VAL A 131 -6.26 -10.58 13.20
CA VAL A 131 -7.31 -10.94 12.24
C VAL A 131 -6.62 -11.76 11.15
N PRO A 132 -6.99 -13.03 10.95
CA PRO A 132 -6.39 -13.85 9.90
C PRO A 132 -6.64 -13.25 8.52
N ALA A 133 -5.67 -13.41 7.61
CA ALA A 133 -5.85 -13.04 6.22
C ALA A 133 -6.88 -13.99 5.57
N ILE A 134 -7.87 -13.42 4.89
CA ILE A 134 -8.80 -14.20 4.09
C ILE A 134 -8.08 -14.48 2.77
N GLN A 135 -7.80 -15.75 2.47
CA GLN A 135 -7.40 -16.20 1.14
C GLN A 135 -8.68 -16.54 0.38
N GLY A 136 -8.90 -15.85 -0.73
CA GLY A 136 -10.02 -16.14 -1.64
C GLY A 136 -9.54 -16.95 -2.85
N ASP A 137 -10.36 -17.86 -3.32
CA ASP A 137 -10.17 -18.54 -4.59
C ASP A 137 -10.49 -17.59 -5.76
N CYS A 138 -9.92 -17.88 -6.93
CA CYS A 138 -10.23 -17.12 -8.14
C CYS A 138 -11.70 -17.37 -8.53
N PRO A 139 -12.51 -16.32 -8.73
CA PRO A 139 -13.90 -16.49 -9.14
C PRO A 139 -14.03 -17.30 -10.43
N SER A 140 -15.01 -18.21 -10.50
CA SER A 140 -15.22 -19.09 -11.67
C SER A 140 -15.49 -18.30 -12.97
N GLU A 141 -16.12 -17.13 -12.86
CA GLU A 141 -16.33 -16.23 -13.99
C GLU A 141 -15.01 -15.73 -14.59
N VAL A 142 -14.05 -15.32 -13.75
CA VAL A 142 -12.71 -14.88 -14.15
C VAL A 142 -11.98 -16.00 -14.87
N LEU A 143 -12.03 -17.23 -14.33
CA LEU A 143 -11.44 -18.40 -14.96
C LEU A 143 -12.09 -18.69 -16.32
N SER A 144 -13.41 -18.60 -16.44
CA SER A 144 -14.12 -18.81 -17.70
C SER A 144 -13.71 -17.80 -18.78
N ILE A 145 -13.57 -16.53 -18.42
CA ILE A 145 -13.12 -15.47 -19.35
C ILE A 145 -11.66 -15.73 -19.76
N PHE A 146 -10.78 -16.06 -18.80
CA PHE A 146 -9.39 -16.39 -19.07
C PHE A 146 -9.25 -17.56 -20.06
N GLU A 147 -10.03 -18.62 -19.88
CA GLU A 147 -10.00 -19.80 -20.78
C GLU A 147 -10.47 -19.48 -22.20
N LYS A 148 -11.48 -18.65 -22.35
CA LYS A 148 -12.06 -18.27 -23.64
C LYS A 148 -11.22 -17.26 -24.41
N SER A 149 -10.48 -16.40 -23.71
CA SER A 149 -9.69 -15.33 -24.35
C SER A 149 -8.50 -15.91 -25.13
N ARG A 150 -8.33 -15.51 -26.38
CA ARG A 150 -7.23 -15.96 -27.25
C ARG A 150 -5.97 -15.11 -27.05
N LYS A 151 -6.14 -13.79 -26.83
CA LYS A 151 -5.06 -12.84 -26.57
C LYS A 151 -5.16 -12.36 -25.15
N VAL A 152 -4.24 -12.81 -24.30
CA VAL A 152 -4.17 -12.42 -22.88
C VAL A 152 -2.87 -11.67 -22.63
N MET A 153 -2.97 -10.48 -22.12
CA MET A 153 -1.82 -9.72 -21.64
C MET A 153 -1.87 -9.57 -20.13
N ILE A 154 -0.78 -9.93 -19.47
CA ILE A 154 -0.59 -9.71 -18.04
C ILE A 154 0.37 -8.55 -17.88
N LEU A 155 -0.09 -7.43 -17.30
CA LEU A 155 0.68 -6.20 -17.17
C LEU A 155 1.08 -5.96 -15.70
N GLY A 156 2.39 -5.98 -15.44
CA GLY A 156 2.95 -5.82 -14.10
C GLY A 156 3.38 -4.39 -13.80
N GLY A 157 2.77 -3.78 -12.77
CA GLY A 157 3.19 -2.53 -12.18
C GLY A 157 4.19 -2.72 -11.03
N PHE A 158 4.37 -1.69 -10.21
CA PHE A 158 5.30 -1.74 -9.08
C PHE A 158 5.05 -2.95 -8.17
N SER A 159 6.07 -3.75 -7.93
CA SER A 159 6.02 -4.86 -6.98
C SER A 159 7.39 -5.13 -6.35
N LEU A 160 7.39 -5.81 -5.21
CA LEU A 160 8.62 -6.27 -4.59
C LEU A 160 9.14 -7.53 -5.28
N PRO A 161 10.45 -7.81 -5.24
CA PRO A 161 10.99 -9.07 -5.72
C PRO A 161 10.29 -10.26 -5.06
N CYS A 162 9.75 -11.16 -5.85
CA CYS A 162 9.02 -12.34 -5.36
C CYS A 162 9.24 -13.52 -6.32
N ASP A 163 10.03 -14.50 -5.89
CA ASP A 163 10.32 -15.69 -6.72
C ASP A 163 9.09 -16.53 -7.00
N LYS A 164 8.12 -16.60 -6.06
CA LYS A 164 6.86 -17.30 -6.29
C LYS A 164 6.02 -16.63 -7.38
N LEU A 165 5.98 -15.30 -7.41
CA LEU A 165 5.31 -14.56 -8.49
C LEU A 165 5.98 -14.84 -9.83
N GLN A 166 7.31 -14.80 -9.89
CA GLN A 166 8.08 -15.10 -11.10
C GLN A 166 7.75 -16.51 -11.63
N GLN A 167 7.79 -17.53 -10.77
CA GLN A 167 7.46 -18.91 -11.13
C GLN A 167 6.02 -19.04 -11.63
N ASN A 168 5.07 -18.39 -10.98
CA ASN A 168 3.67 -18.39 -11.40
C ASN A 168 3.49 -17.74 -12.79
N LEU A 169 4.17 -16.62 -13.06
CA LEU A 169 4.13 -15.96 -14.37
C LEU A 169 4.74 -16.84 -15.47
N GLU A 170 5.83 -17.52 -15.18
CA GLU A 170 6.44 -18.47 -16.10
C GLU A 170 5.52 -19.66 -16.39
N THR A 171 4.87 -20.19 -15.36
CA THR A 171 3.91 -21.30 -15.49
C THR A 171 2.70 -20.90 -16.33
N ILE A 172 2.10 -19.74 -16.05
CA ILE A 172 0.91 -19.29 -16.80
C ILE A 172 1.24 -18.99 -18.26
N CYS A 173 2.46 -18.53 -18.57
CA CYS A 173 2.93 -18.35 -19.95
C CYS A 173 3.06 -19.67 -20.73
N GLN A 174 3.21 -20.79 -20.03
CA GLN A 174 3.28 -22.14 -20.63
C GLN A 174 1.91 -22.78 -20.76
N TYR A 175 0.92 -22.33 -20.00
CA TYR A 175 -0.39 -22.94 -19.91
C TYR A 175 -1.13 -22.98 -21.25
N LYS A 176 -1.12 -21.87 -21.99
CA LYS A 176 -1.68 -21.81 -23.36
C LYS A 176 -0.93 -20.81 -24.24
N ASN A 177 -1.12 -20.94 -25.56
CA ASN A 177 -0.65 -19.94 -26.51
C ASN A 177 -1.47 -18.64 -26.38
N GLY A 178 -0.90 -17.51 -26.82
CA GLY A 178 -1.58 -16.21 -26.77
C GLY A 178 -1.51 -15.48 -25.44
N ILE A 179 -0.74 -16.00 -24.47
CA ILE A 179 -0.41 -15.28 -23.22
C ILE A 179 0.95 -14.62 -23.36
N ILE A 180 1.01 -13.32 -22.98
CA ILE A 180 2.24 -12.55 -22.84
C ILE A 180 2.22 -11.79 -21.52
N VAL A 181 3.37 -11.72 -20.87
CA VAL A 181 3.57 -10.85 -19.70
C VAL A 181 4.38 -9.65 -20.14
N VAL A 182 3.86 -8.46 -19.87
CA VAL A 182 4.57 -7.19 -20.03
C VAL A 182 4.70 -6.56 -18.65
N ALA A 183 5.88 -6.19 -18.27
CA ALA A 183 6.14 -5.68 -16.94
C ALA A 183 7.00 -4.42 -17.00
N GLU A 184 6.84 -3.56 -16.03
CA GLU A 184 7.76 -2.45 -15.82
C GLU A 184 9.02 -2.93 -15.09
N GLN A 185 10.11 -2.20 -15.22
CA GLN A 185 11.34 -2.52 -14.46
C GLN A 185 11.09 -2.51 -12.95
N LEU A 186 10.22 -1.62 -12.47
CA LEU A 186 9.82 -1.53 -11.08
C LEU A 186 8.93 -2.69 -10.58
N SER A 187 8.48 -3.56 -11.48
CA SER A 187 7.77 -4.79 -11.12
C SER A 187 8.69 -5.86 -10.53
N ASN A 188 10.01 -5.71 -10.69
CA ASN A 188 11.01 -6.71 -10.31
C ASN A 188 10.78 -8.09 -10.95
N VAL A 189 10.05 -8.16 -12.07
CA VAL A 189 9.87 -9.37 -12.87
C VAL A 189 11.03 -9.52 -13.84
N ARG A 190 11.65 -10.70 -13.84
CA ARG A 190 12.78 -11.01 -14.74
C ARG A 190 12.26 -11.32 -16.14
N PRO A 191 13.00 -10.91 -17.20
CA PRO A 191 12.62 -11.22 -18.58
C PRO A 191 12.70 -12.71 -18.88
N GLY A 192 11.88 -13.17 -19.82
CA GLY A 192 11.82 -14.56 -20.25
C GLY A 192 11.22 -14.70 -21.64
N ARG A 193 11.00 -15.92 -22.11
CA ARG A 193 10.54 -16.19 -23.49
C ARG A 193 9.24 -15.46 -23.86
N LYS A 194 8.30 -15.34 -22.92
CA LYS A 194 7.02 -14.61 -23.09
C LYS A 194 6.85 -13.52 -22.02
N ILE A 195 7.95 -13.07 -21.41
CA ILE A 195 7.97 -12.06 -20.36
C ILE A 195 8.89 -10.93 -20.81
N ILE A 196 8.30 -9.77 -21.05
CA ILE A 196 8.97 -8.52 -21.46
C ILE A 196 8.97 -7.59 -20.26
N ASN A 197 10.13 -7.13 -19.80
CA ASN A 197 10.24 -6.25 -18.62
C ASN A 197 10.57 -4.79 -18.96
N CYS A 198 10.20 -4.33 -20.13
CA CYS A 198 10.40 -2.97 -20.61
C CYS A 198 9.12 -2.39 -21.24
N ALA A 199 8.06 -2.31 -20.44
CA ALA A 199 6.73 -1.87 -20.88
C ALA A 199 6.76 -0.53 -21.65
N GLU A 200 7.45 0.50 -21.11
CA GLU A 200 7.53 1.80 -21.77
C GLU A 200 8.12 1.70 -23.18
N ARG A 201 9.21 0.95 -23.32
CA ARG A 201 9.88 0.78 -24.64
C ARG A 201 8.98 0.03 -25.62
N LEU A 202 8.29 -1.04 -25.16
CA LEU A 202 7.38 -1.80 -26.00
C LEU A 202 6.24 -0.90 -26.50
N PHE A 203 5.49 -0.28 -25.59
CA PHE A 203 4.31 0.49 -25.97
C PHE A 203 4.63 1.78 -26.74
N SER A 204 5.82 2.37 -26.53
CA SER A 204 6.27 3.53 -27.33
C SER A 204 6.68 3.17 -28.77
N SER A 205 6.97 1.90 -29.05
CA SER A 205 7.37 1.45 -30.38
C SER A 205 6.21 0.93 -31.24
N ILE A 206 5.03 0.69 -30.65
CA ILE A 206 3.86 0.20 -31.39
C ILE A 206 3.31 1.33 -32.27
N THR A 207 3.22 1.07 -33.56
CA THR A 207 2.60 1.98 -34.53
C THR A 207 1.07 1.85 -34.50
N GLU A 208 0.37 2.81 -35.06
CA GLU A 208 -1.10 2.80 -35.13
C GLU A 208 -1.63 1.57 -35.89
N ASP A 209 -0.96 1.21 -36.98
CA ASP A 209 -1.34 0.04 -37.81
C ASP A 209 -1.15 -1.29 -37.08
N GLU A 210 -0.24 -1.33 -36.10
CA GLU A 210 0.04 -2.51 -35.29
C GLU A 210 -0.84 -2.60 -34.02
N ALA A 211 -1.49 -1.50 -33.64
CA ALA A 211 -2.18 -1.41 -32.35
C ALA A 211 -3.22 -2.53 -32.14
N GLU A 212 -4.00 -2.86 -33.14
CA GLU A 212 -4.99 -3.96 -33.06
C GLU A 212 -4.35 -5.34 -32.90
N LEU A 213 -3.11 -5.53 -33.39
CA LEU A 213 -2.36 -6.76 -33.17
C LEU A 213 -1.95 -6.92 -31.70
N PHE A 214 -1.52 -5.82 -31.07
CA PHE A 214 -1.07 -5.81 -29.67
C PHE A 214 -2.21 -5.64 -28.66
N LYS A 215 -3.40 -5.22 -29.07
CA LYS A 215 -4.58 -5.13 -28.22
C LYS A 215 -4.96 -6.52 -27.69
N PRO A 216 -4.97 -6.74 -26.35
CA PRO A 216 -5.45 -7.98 -25.79
C PRO A 216 -6.99 -8.03 -25.73
N GLU A 217 -7.57 -9.23 -25.80
CA GLU A 217 -8.97 -9.48 -25.44
C GLU A 217 -9.13 -9.37 -23.91
N LEU A 218 -8.18 -9.98 -23.18
CA LEU A 218 -8.12 -9.93 -21.72
C LEU A 218 -6.83 -9.28 -21.25
N LEU A 219 -6.97 -8.19 -20.52
CA LEU A 219 -5.90 -7.55 -19.76
C LEU A 219 -6.00 -7.97 -18.28
N ILE A 220 -4.91 -8.46 -17.71
CA ILE A 220 -4.77 -8.71 -16.28
C ILE A 220 -3.66 -7.79 -15.77
N THR A 221 -4.00 -6.86 -14.89
CA THR A 221 -3.00 -6.01 -14.24
C THR A 221 -2.71 -6.52 -12.83
N PHE A 222 -1.44 -6.43 -12.39
CA PHE A 222 -1.06 -6.76 -11.02
C PHE A 222 -0.04 -5.79 -10.45
N GLY A 223 0.08 -5.78 -9.14
CA GLY A 223 1.00 -4.90 -8.41
C GLY A 223 0.44 -3.51 -8.18
N GLY A 224 1.33 -2.57 -7.90
CA GLY A 224 1.00 -1.17 -7.66
C GLY A 224 0.86 -0.35 -8.94
N SER A 225 1.05 0.96 -8.81
CA SER A 225 0.89 1.90 -9.92
C SER A 225 1.77 1.57 -11.13
N LEU A 226 1.19 1.69 -12.31
CA LEU A 226 1.93 1.70 -13.57
C LEU A 226 2.59 3.08 -13.75
N VAL A 227 3.87 3.11 -14.06
CA VAL A 227 4.62 4.34 -14.32
C VAL A 227 4.61 4.68 -15.82
N SER A 228 4.65 3.66 -16.67
CA SER A 228 4.69 3.80 -18.12
C SER A 228 3.55 4.67 -18.66
N LYS A 229 3.93 5.82 -19.21
CA LYS A 229 2.98 6.73 -19.87
C LYS A 229 2.45 6.12 -21.16
N SER A 230 3.32 5.48 -21.93
CA SER A 230 2.97 4.88 -23.22
C SER A 230 2.00 3.72 -23.05
N ALA A 231 2.17 2.86 -22.04
CA ALA A 231 1.21 1.81 -21.74
C ALA A 231 -0.18 2.38 -21.38
N LYS A 232 -0.23 3.39 -20.51
CA LYS A 232 -1.50 4.05 -20.14
C LYS A 232 -2.21 4.66 -21.34
N LEU A 233 -1.47 5.35 -22.20
CA LEU A 233 -2.04 5.97 -23.41
C LEU A 233 -2.55 4.90 -24.39
N PHE A 234 -1.80 3.81 -24.54
CA PHE A 234 -2.19 2.69 -25.39
C PHE A 234 -3.52 2.09 -24.93
N PHE A 235 -3.66 1.70 -23.66
CA PHE A 235 -4.90 1.08 -23.18
C PHE A 235 -6.08 2.03 -23.06
N ARG A 236 -5.87 3.33 -22.87
CA ARG A 236 -6.95 4.33 -22.95
C ARG A 236 -7.54 4.42 -24.35
N LYS A 237 -6.72 4.27 -25.39
CA LYS A 237 -7.12 4.32 -26.79
C LYS A 237 -7.61 2.95 -27.29
N HIS A 238 -6.91 1.89 -26.93
CA HIS A 238 -7.17 0.51 -27.37
C HIS A 238 -7.63 -0.34 -26.20
N LYS A 239 -8.86 -0.13 -25.76
CA LYS A 239 -9.43 -0.80 -24.58
C LYS A 239 -9.54 -2.30 -24.81
N PRO A 240 -9.09 -3.15 -23.83
CA PRO A 240 -9.34 -4.59 -23.86
C PRO A 240 -10.83 -4.90 -23.71
N ASP A 241 -11.28 -6.08 -24.14
CA ASP A 241 -12.67 -6.48 -23.97
C ASP A 241 -12.98 -6.78 -22.48
N PHE A 242 -11.99 -7.31 -21.76
CA PHE A 242 -12.05 -7.56 -20.32
C PHE A 242 -10.77 -7.06 -19.62
N HIS A 243 -10.93 -6.49 -18.43
CA HIS A 243 -9.81 -6.07 -17.60
C HIS A 243 -10.02 -6.54 -16.16
N PHE A 244 -9.06 -7.33 -15.64
CA PHE A 244 -9.01 -7.74 -14.24
C PHE A 244 -7.79 -7.13 -13.55
N ASN A 245 -8.02 -6.54 -12.38
CA ASN A 245 -6.96 -6.00 -11.56
C ASN A 245 -6.71 -6.92 -10.35
N VAL A 246 -5.55 -7.59 -10.33
CA VAL A 246 -5.11 -8.43 -9.22
C VAL A 246 -4.32 -7.58 -8.24
N ASN A 247 -5.01 -6.98 -7.31
CA ASN A 247 -4.41 -6.09 -6.31
C ASN A 247 -5.11 -6.26 -4.96
N PHE A 248 -4.43 -5.85 -3.88
CA PHE A 248 -5.00 -5.76 -2.53
C PHE A 248 -5.72 -4.41 -2.30
N SER A 249 -5.99 -3.65 -3.33
CA SER A 249 -6.58 -2.31 -3.24
C SER A 249 -8.09 -2.36 -3.45
N ASP A 250 -8.83 -1.67 -2.60
CA ASP A 250 -10.25 -1.41 -2.77
C ASP A 250 -10.51 -0.26 -3.77
N VAL A 251 -9.46 0.30 -4.36
CA VAL A 251 -9.57 1.39 -5.34
C VAL A 251 -9.64 0.81 -6.74
N LEU A 252 -10.71 1.11 -7.45
CA LEU A 252 -10.81 0.86 -8.89
C LEU A 252 -9.76 1.71 -9.61
N ALA A 253 -8.78 1.05 -10.23
CA ALA A 253 -7.86 1.69 -11.15
C ALA A 253 -8.35 1.44 -12.57
N ASP A 254 -8.85 2.48 -13.21
CA ASP A 254 -9.10 2.48 -14.66
C ASP A 254 -7.81 2.97 -15.33
N THR A 255 -7.08 2.05 -15.94
CA THR A 255 -5.79 2.33 -16.62
C THR A 255 -6.02 2.79 -18.04
#